data_bdc1c361d1f0cd43ea0c3284661c344a
#
_entry.id   bdc1c361d1f0cd43ea0c3284661c344a
#
_cell.length_a   1.000
_cell.length_b   1.000
_cell.length_c   1.000
_cell.angle_alpha   90.00
_cell.angle_beta   90.00
_cell.angle_gamma   90.00
#
_symmetry.space_group_name_H-M   'P 1'
#
loop_
_entity.id
_entity.type
_entity.pdbx_description
1 polymer ?
#
loop_
_entity_poly.entity_id
_entity_poly.type
_entity_poly.pdbx_seq_one_letter_code
_entity_poly.pdbx_strand_id
1 'polypeptide(L)'
;MPTSTYGTFLMQGTTSESTTTWAEFIPIKTTGDLMPARDQLDVTSLEDSAYKYIPGIRKADGAVEFTANYELDYVKKIEALEGKLTPFAVWLGGKENADGTCTPTGEYGKYVIEGYVSYSVPGAEVNSVRELTVSIMPAGKYYRDTKEA
;
A
#
# COMPACT_ATOMS: atom_id res chain seq x y z
N MET A 1 6.28 20.29 5.56
CA MET A 1 4.91 20.75 5.70
C MET A 1 3.95 19.58 5.80
N PRO A 2 2.96 19.62 6.68
CA PRO A 2 1.94 18.58 6.73
C PRO A 2 1.20 18.47 5.40
N THR A 3 0.82 17.24 5.02
CA THR A 3 0.09 16.97 3.78
C THR A 3 -1.30 16.42 4.10
N SER A 4 -2.23 16.66 3.19
CA SER A 4 -3.57 16.09 3.27
C SER A 4 -3.58 14.65 2.78
N THR A 5 -4.60 13.88 3.18
CA THR A 5 -4.85 12.54 2.64
C THR A 5 -5.40 12.59 1.20
N TYR A 6 -5.78 13.75 0.72
CA TYR A 6 -6.19 13.95 -0.68
C TYR A 6 -5.02 13.63 -1.61
N GLY A 7 -5.33 12.94 -2.70
CA GLY A 7 -4.30 12.55 -3.66
C GLY A 7 -3.54 11.28 -3.28
N THR A 8 -4.17 10.36 -2.54
CA THR A 8 -3.60 9.05 -2.24
C THR A 8 -4.09 8.04 -3.26
N PHE A 9 -3.16 7.34 -3.90
CA PHE A 9 -3.47 6.40 -4.98
C PHE A 9 -2.84 5.04 -4.72
N LEU A 10 -3.59 3.98 -5.01
CA LEU A 10 -3.06 2.62 -5.04
C LEU A 10 -2.66 2.31 -6.48
N MET A 11 -1.38 2.03 -6.68
CA MET A 11 -0.80 1.79 -7.99
C MET A 11 -0.37 0.33 -8.12
N GLN A 12 -0.48 -0.19 -9.33
CA GLN A 12 0.02 -1.52 -9.67
C GLN A 12 1.23 -1.38 -10.59
N GLY A 13 2.30 -2.12 -10.28
CA GLY A 13 3.48 -2.16 -11.12
C GLY A 13 3.45 -3.33 -12.08
N THR A 14 3.93 -3.10 -13.29
CA THR A 14 4.21 -4.15 -14.27
C THR A 14 5.69 -4.10 -14.59
N THR A 15 6.40 -5.20 -14.29
CA THR A 15 7.84 -5.28 -14.54
C THR A 15 8.08 -5.91 -15.89
N SER A 16 8.84 -5.23 -16.75
CA SER A 16 9.28 -5.73 -18.04
C SER A 16 10.73 -5.31 -18.28
N GLU A 17 11.59 -6.26 -18.59
CA GLU A 17 13.01 -6.03 -18.91
C GLU A 17 13.74 -5.10 -17.93
N SER A 18 13.58 -5.31 -16.64
CA SER A 18 14.16 -4.50 -15.55
C SER A 18 13.52 -3.13 -15.34
N THR A 19 12.48 -2.81 -16.09
CA THR A 19 11.73 -1.55 -15.92
C THR A 19 10.35 -1.85 -15.34
N THR A 20 9.98 -1.13 -14.28
CA THR A 20 8.64 -1.23 -13.71
C THR A 20 7.82 -0.03 -14.15
N THR A 21 6.68 -0.30 -14.76
CA THR A 21 5.71 0.71 -15.16
C THR A 21 4.55 0.70 -14.17
N TRP A 22 4.17 1.87 -13.70
CA TRP A 22 3.10 2.02 -12.71
C TRP A 22 1.84 2.54 -13.35
N ALA A 23 0.71 1.94 -12.98
CA ALA A 23 -0.61 2.38 -13.42
C ALA A 23 -1.56 2.35 -12.22
N GLU A 24 -2.55 3.22 -12.21
CA GLU A 24 -3.57 3.24 -11.16
C GLU A 24 -4.32 1.91 -11.16
N PHE A 25 -4.40 1.27 -9.98
CA PHE A 25 -5.05 -0.03 -9.84
C PHE A 25 -6.53 0.13 -9.51
N ILE A 26 -6.83 0.62 -8.31
CA ILE A 26 -8.21 0.79 -7.83
C ILE A 26 -8.28 2.10 -7.06
N PRO A 27 -9.28 2.96 -7.29
CA PRO A 27 -9.51 4.12 -6.41
C PRO A 27 -9.86 3.66 -5.01
N ILE A 28 -9.15 4.16 -4.00
CA ILE A 28 -9.30 3.74 -2.61
C ILE A 28 -9.93 4.83 -1.76
N LYS A 29 -10.69 4.41 -0.76
CA LYS A 29 -11.30 5.30 0.24
C LYS A 29 -10.44 5.42 1.48
N THR A 30 -9.85 4.31 1.92
CA THR A 30 -8.96 4.27 3.09
C THR A 30 -7.75 3.42 2.80
N THR A 31 -6.65 3.70 3.50
CA THR A 31 -5.42 2.91 3.42
C THR A 31 -5.13 2.27 4.77
N GLY A 32 -4.45 1.11 4.73
CA GLY A 32 -3.87 0.53 5.93
C GLY A 32 -2.54 1.19 6.28
N ASP A 33 -1.91 0.72 7.34
CA ASP A 33 -0.63 1.24 7.79
C ASP A 33 0.48 0.88 6.80
N LEU A 34 1.29 1.87 6.47
CA LEU A 34 2.41 1.72 5.55
C LEU A 34 3.72 1.75 6.31
N MET A 35 4.71 1.02 5.82
CA MET A 35 6.06 1.00 6.38
C MET A 35 6.06 0.71 7.87
N PRO A 36 5.69 -0.49 8.30
CA PRO A 36 5.68 -0.82 9.72
C PRO A 36 7.06 -0.65 10.34
N ALA A 37 7.09 -0.31 11.64
CA ALA A 37 8.32 -0.09 12.36
C ALA A 37 9.16 -1.37 12.41
N ARG A 38 10.46 -1.19 12.53
CA ARG A 38 11.38 -2.32 12.69
C ARG A 38 11.17 -2.96 14.06
N ASP A 39 11.31 -4.27 14.09
CA ASP A 39 11.31 -5.02 15.34
C ASP A 39 12.52 -4.63 16.19
N GLN A 40 12.36 -4.66 17.50
CA GLN A 40 13.42 -4.36 18.45
C GLN A 40 14.02 -5.66 18.94
N LEU A 41 15.33 -5.80 18.80
CA LEU A 41 16.06 -6.95 19.31
C LEU A 41 16.78 -6.55 20.59
N ASP A 42 16.49 -7.25 21.67
CA ASP A 42 17.08 -6.98 22.97
C ASP A 42 18.50 -7.53 23.01
N VAL A 43 19.48 -6.65 23.20
CA VAL A 43 20.90 -7.00 23.34
C VAL A 43 21.45 -6.60 24.70
N THR A 44 20.58 -6.40 25.68
CA THR A 44 20.97 -6.01 27.02
C THR A 44 21.80 -7.12 27.68
N SER A 45 22.91 -6.75 28.29
CA SER A 45 23.73 -7.68 29.06
C SER A 45 23.64 -7.37 30.57
N LEU A 46 24.18 -8.28 31.41
CA LEU A 46 24.17 -8.08 32.84
C LEU A 46 25.03 -6.89 33.29
N GLU A 47 25.92 -6.41 32.44
CA GLU A 47 26.75 -5.24 32.72
C GLU A 47 26.06 -3.92 32.46
N ASP A 48 24.91 -3.95 31.76
CA ASP A 48 24.22 -2.75 31.40
C ASP A 48 23.32 -2.22 32.51
N SER A 49 23.35 -0.90 32.68
CA SER A 49 22.48 -0.22 33.64
C SER A 49 21.14 0.16 33.07
N ALA A 50 20.95 -0.01 31.75
CA ALA A 50 19.72 0.29 31.03
C ALA A 50 19.52 -0.72 29.90
N TYR A 51 18.29 -0.89 29.46
CA TYR A 51 17.97 -1.77 28.34
C TYR A 51 18.53 -1.21 27.04
N LYS A 52 19.08 -2.09 26.22
CA LYS A 52 19.62 -1.74 24.89
C LYS A 52 18.94 -2.56 23.83
N TYR A 53 18.56 -1.92 22.74
CA TYR A 53 17.88 -2.56 21.62
C TYR A 53 18.60 -2.22 20.32
N ILE A 54 18.58 -3.17 19.38
CA ILE A 54 19.01 -2.92 18.00
C ILE A 54 17.81 -3.14 17.08
N PRO A 55 17.78 -2.44 15.92
CA PRO A 55 16.67 -2.62 14.99
C PRO A 55 16.78 -3.97 14.27
N GLY A 56 15.66 -4.69 14.20
CA GLY A 56 15.52 -5.90 13.42
C GLY A 56 14.89 -5.62 12.06
N ILE A 57 14.18 -6.62 11.54
CA ILE A 57 13.43 -6.47 10.29
C ILE A 57 12.13 -5.69 10.54
N ARG A 58 11.57 -5.15 9.47
CA ARG A 58 10.24 -4.52 9.56
C ARG A 58 9.19 -5.61 9.71
N LYS A 59 8.38 -5.47 10.73
CA LYS A 59 7.35 -6.45 11.06
C LYS A 59 6.00 -5.96 10.55
N ALA A 60 5.52 -6.57 9.47
CA ALA A 60 4.17 -6.35 8.99
C ALA A 60 3.24 -7.34 9.70
N ASP A 61 2.28 -6.82 10.45
CA ASP A 61 1.30 -7.67 11.15
C ASP A 61 0.17 -8.03 10.18
N GLY A 62 0.45 -8.96 9.27
CA GLY A 62 -0.52 -9.43 8.30
C GLY A 62 -0.60 -8.57 7.04
N ALA A 63 -1.73 -8.63 6.37
CA ALA A 63 -1.94 -7.94 5.11
C ALA A 63 -2.19 -6.44 5.30
N VAL A 64 -1.74 -5.65 4.34
CA VAL A 64 -2.11 -4.23 4.28
C VAL A 64 -3.47 -4.14 3.59
N GLU A 65 -4.44 -3.54 4.27
CA GLU A 65 -5.81 -3.48 3.78
C GLU A 65 -6.17 -2.10 3.24
N PHE A 66 -6.91 -2.10 2.14
CA PHE A 66 -7.43 -0.89 1.51
C PHE A 66 -8.92 -1.05 1.31
N THR A 67 -9.67 0.02 1.52
CA THR A 67 -11.12 0.02 1.29
C THR A 67 -11.43 0.82 0.03
N ALA A 68 -12.30 0.29 -0.80
CA ALA A 68 -12.74 0.92 -2.05
C ALA A 68 -14.24 0.76 -2.22
N ASN A 69 -14.83 1.50 -3.14
CA ASN A 69 -16.20 1.27 -3.55
C ASN A 69 -16.25 0.01 -4.42
N TYR A 70 -17.27 -0.81 -4.22
CA TYR A 70 -17.40 -2.07 -4.96
C TYR A 70 -17.76 -1.80 -6.44
N GLU A 71 -16.95 -2.38 -7.32
CA GLU A 71 -17.26 -2.49 -8.75
C GLU A 71 -16.76 -3.84 -9.24
N LEU A 72 -17.54 -4.47 -10.12
CA LEU A 72 -17.18 -5.79 -10.64
C LEU A 72 -15.86 -5.77 -11.41
N ASP A 73 -15.56 -4.68 -12.10
CA ASP A 73 -14.31 -4.54 -12.84
C ASP A 73 -13.10 -4.60 -11.91
N TYR A 74 -13.20 -4.03 -10.70
CA TYR A 74 -12.13 -4.10 -9.71
C TYR A 74 -11.91 -5.54 -9.23
N VAL A 75 -12.99 -6.27 -8.99
CA VAL A 75 -12.91 -7.68 -8.59
C VAL A 75 -12.21 -8.51 -9.67
N LYS A 76 -12.54 -8.27 -10.93
CA LYS A 76 -11.90 -8.97 -12.05
C LYS A 76 -10.41 -8.67 -12.15
N LYS A 77 -10.00 -7.42 -11.89
CA LYS A 77 -8.58 -7.06 -11.86
C LYS A 77 -7.84 -7.81 -10.76
N ILE A 78 -8.45 -7.93 -9.59
CA ILE A 78 -7.83 -8.63 -8.46
C ILE A 78 -7.74 -10.12 -8.75
N GLU A 79 -8.80 -10.73 -9.27
CA GLU A 79 -8.81 -12.15 -9.60
C GLU A 79 -7.74 -12.52 -10.64
N ALA A 80 -7.48 -11.62 -11.59
CA ALA A 80 -6.43 -11.82 -12.58
C ALA A 80 -5.02 -11.85 -11.98
N LEU A 81 -4.84 -11.23 -10.81
CA LEU A 81 -3.55 -11.14 -10.13
C LEU A 81 -3.41 -12.08 -8.94
N GLU A 82 -4.49 -12.75 -8.51
CA GLU A 82 -4.42 -13.68 -7.38
C GLU A 82 -3.41 -14.80 -7.65
N GLY A 83 -2.61 -15.12 -6.65
CA GLY A 83 -1.57 -16.12 -6.74
C GLY A 83 -0.30 -15.69 -7.47
N LYS A 84 -0.23 -14.44 -7.93
CA LYS A 84 0.95 -13.88 -8.60
C LYS A 84 1.61 -12.85 -7.72
N LEU A 85 2.93 -12.95 -7.59
CA LEU A 85 3.70 -11.93 -6.89
C LEU A 85 3.74 -10.66 -7.74
N THR A 86 3.06 -9.62 -7.30
CA THR A 86 2.91 -8.37 -8.04
C THR A 86 3.40 -7.21 -7.19
N PRO A 87 4.16 -6.26 -7.75
CA PRO A 87 4.49 -5.05 -7.03
C PRO A 87 3.29 -4.08 -7.01
N PHE A 88 2.98 -3.58 -5.82
CA PHE A 88 1.98 -2.54 -5.62
C PHE A 88 2.64 -1.36 -4.94
N ALA A 89 2.10 -0.18 -5.14
CA ALA A 89 2.59 1.01 -4.48
C ALA A 89 1.45 1.91 -4.04
N VAL A 90 1.69 2.62 -2.95
CA VAL A 90 0.81 3.71 -2.53
C VAL A 90 1.54 5.01 -2.81
N TRP A 91 0.99 5.82 -3.67
CA TRP A 91 1.55 7.11 -4.04
C TRP A 91 0.82 8.22 -3.30
N LEU A 92 1.58 9.04 -2.60
CA LEU A 92 1.06 10.19 -1.88
C LEU A 92 1.34 11.45 -2.70
N GLY A 93 0.29 12.13 -3.08
CA GLY A 93 0.37 13.35 -3.85
C GLY A 93 -0.19 13.19 -5.25
N GLY A 94 -0.81 14.24 -5.74
CA GLY A 94 -1.40 14.27 -7.06
C GLY A 94 -1.53 15.69 -7.56
N LYS A 95 -1.70 15.83 -8.87
CA LYS A 95 -1.94 17.10 -9.53
C LYS A 95 -3.41 17.20 -9.90
N GLU A 96 -4.07 18.23 -9.41
CA GLU A 96 -5.45 18.50 -9.76
C GLU A 96 -5.53 19.05 -11.18
N ASN A 97 -6.41 18.48 -11.98
CA ASN A 97 -6.66 18.91 -13.36
C ASN A 97 -7.86 19.87 -13.42
N ALA A 98 -7.96 20.62 -14.51
CA ALA A 98 -9.04 21.59 -14.70
C ALA A 98 -10.43 20.95 -14.78
N ASP A 99 -10.51 19.65 -15.11
CA ASP A 99 -11.77 18.91 -15.21
C ASP A 99 -12.22 18.29 -13.87
N GLY A 100 -11.50 18.56 -12.78
CA GLY A 100 -11.81 18.03 -11.45
C GLY A 100 -11.17 16.67 -11.15
N THR A 101 -10.47 16.06 -12.08
CA THR A 101 -9.74 14.82 -11.81
C THR A 101 -8.38 15.10 -11.21
N CYS A 102 -7.77 14.08 -10.62
CA CYS A 102 -6.46 14.18 -10.00
C CYS A 102 -5.53 13.15 -10.64
N THR A 103 -4.37 13.59 -11.08
CA THR A 103 -3.36 12.71 -11.67
C THR A 103 -2.33 12.34 -10.61
N PRO A 104 -2.03 11.05 -10.38
CA PRO A 104 -1.06 10.64 -9.37
C PRO A 104 0.36 11.10 -9.75
N THR A 105 1.04 11.77 -8.83
CA THR A 105 2.43 12.21 -9.01
C THR A 105 3.38 11.57 -8.02
N GLY A 106 2.89 11.22 -6.82
CA GLY A 106 3.72 10.63 -5.77
C GLY A 106 4.76 11.59 -5.20
N GLU A 107 4.51 12.90 -5.29
CA GLU A 107 5.50 13.91 -4.84
C GLU A 107 5.76 13.90 -3.33
N TYR A 108 4.83 13.40 -2.53
CA TYR A 108 4.96 13.31 -1.09
C TYR A 108 5.42 11.94 -0.60
N GLY A 109 5.67 11.02 -1.48
CA GLY A 109 6.19 9.70 -1.17
C GLY A 109 5.53 8.60 -1.97
N LYS A 110 6.32 7.58 -2.28
CA LYS A 110 5.88 6.37 -2.97
C LYS A 110 6.33 5.17 -2.15
N TYR A 111 5.40 4.39 -1.64
CA TYR A 111 5.69 3.22 -0.82
C TYR A 111 5.35 1.96 -1.61
N VAL A 112 6.34 1.10 -1.82
CA VAL A 112 6.23 -0.09 -2.66
C VAL A 112 6.11 -1.32 -1.79
N ILE A 113 5.12 -2.16 -2.08
CA ILE A 113 4.90 -3.43 -1.41
C ILE A 113 4.83 -4.51 -2.49
N GLU A 114 5.77 -5.45 -2.47
CA GLU A 114 5.66 -6.64 -3.31
C GLU A 114 4.90 -7.71 -2.54
N GLY A 115 3.86 -8.24 -3.12
CA GLY A 115 3.07 -9.24 -2.43
C GLY A 115 1.95 -9.81 -3.27
N TYR A 116 1.10 -10.54 -2.59
CA TYR A 116 -0.08 -11.18 -3.18
C TYR A 116 -1.32 -10.38 -2.82
N VAL A 117 -2.18 -10.15 -3.81
CA VAL A 117 -3.42 -9.43 -3.61
C VAL A 117 -4.59 -10.40 -3.45
N SER A 118 -5.50 -10.05 -2.58
CA SER A 118 -6.78 -10.74 -2.46
C SER A 118 -7.86 -9.73 -2.13
N TYR A 119 -9.10 -10.15 -2.13
CA TYR A 119 -10.22 -9.26 -1.83
C TYR A 119 -11.23 -9.92 -0.93
N SER A 120 -12.05 -9.11 -0.28
CA SER A 120 -13.24 -9.55 0.40
C SER A 120 -14.36 -8.53 0.19
N VAL A 121 -15.58 -8.98 0.22
CA VAL A 121 -16.75 -8.10 0.11
C VAL A 121 -17.43 -8.09 1.46
N PRO A 122 -17.29 -7.01 2.24
CA PRO A 122 -17.94 -6.95 3.55
C PRO A 122 -19.45 -6.87 3.41
N GLY A 123 -20.14 -7.24 4.48
CA GLY A 123 -21.59 -7.12 4.53
C GLY A 123 -22.04 -5.68 4.37
N ALA A 124 -23.26 -5.47 3.90
CA ALA A 124 -23.80 -4.15 3.66
C ALA A 124 -25.11 -3.95 4.42
N GLU A 125 -25.35 -2.72 4.83
CA GLU A 125 -26.59 -2.31 5.49
C GLU A 125 -27.48 -1.54 4.51
N VAL A 126 -28.74 -1.32 4.89
CA VAL A 126 -29.67 -0.50 4.10
C VAL A 126 -29.16 0.93 4.01
N ASN A 127 -29.26 1.52 2.82
CA ASN A 127 -28.81 2.90 2.53
C ASN A 127 -27.31 3.12 2.69
N SER A 128 -26.49 2.08 2.57
CA SER A 128 -25.03 2.23 2.55
C SER A 128 -24.47 1.89 1.17
N VAL A 129 -23.29 2.43 0.88
CA VAL A 129 -22.56 2.11 -0.33
C VAL A 129 -21.86 0.77 -0.13
N ARG A 130 -21.97 -0.13 -1.11
CA ARG A 130 -21.27 -1.40 -1.03
C ARG A 130 -19.78 -1.17 -1.19
N GLU A 131 -19.02 -1.75 -0.29
CA GLU A 131 -17.57 -1.60 -0.24
C GLU A 131 -16.84 -2.86 -0.65
N LEU A 132 -15.60 -2.68 -1.07
CA LEU A 132 -14.67 -3.74 -1.42
C LEU A 132 -13.41 -3.57 -0.58
N THR A 133 -12.96 -4.62 0.08
CA THR A 133 -11.71 -4.63 0.82
C THR A 133 -10.64 -5.32 -0.02
N VAL A 134 -9.55 -4.61 -0.30
CA VAL A 134 -8.40 -5.14 -1.03
C VAL A 134 -7.29 -5.38 -0.03
N SER A 135 -6.78 -6.60 0.02
CA SER A 135 -5.71 -7.00 0.95
C SER A 135 -4.46 -7.36 0.17
N ILE A 136 -3.32 -6.78 0.55
CA ILE A 136 -2.03 -7.11 -0.04
C ILE A 136 -1.17 -7.75 1.05
N MET A 137 -0.80 -9.02 0.85
CA MET A 137 0.09 -9.74 1.77
C MET A 137 1.53 -9.51 1.34
N PRO A 138 2.34 -8.80 2.15
CA PRO A 138 3.74 -8.59 1.81
C PRO A 138 4.50 -9.92 1.73
N ALA A 139 5.15 -10.16 0.62
CA ALA A 139 5.91 -11.41 0.39
C ALA A 139 7.25 -11.17 -0.30
N GLY A 140 7.63 -9.92 -0.47
CA GLY A 140 8.88 -9.53 -1.09
C GLY A 140 9.39 -8.25 -0.48
N LYS A 141 9.80 -7.32 -1.32
CA LYS A 141 10.35 -6.05 -0.86
C LYS A 141 9.26 -5.11 -0.38
N TYR A 142 9.53 -4.44 0.72
CA TYR A 142 8.67 -3.39 1.25
C TYR A 142 9.57 -2.18 1.49
N TYR A 143 9.49 -1.17 0.63
CA TYR A 143 10.44 -0.05 0.65
C TYR A 143 9.79 1.24 0.14
N ARG A 144 10.46 2.36 0.43
CA ARG A 144 10.08 3.64 -0.15
C ARG A 144 10.84 3.84 -1.46
N ASP A 145 10.12 4.12 -2.52
CA ASP A 145 10.73 4.46 -3.80
C ASP A 145 11.34 5.88 -3.69
N THR A 146 12.63 5.97 -3.92
CA THR A 146 13.36 7.23 -3.84
C THR A 146 13.38 8.03 -5.14
N LYS A 147 12.83 7.47 -6.21
CA LYS A 147 12.70 8.21 -7.46
C LYS A 147 11.58 9.23 -7.34
N GLU A 148 11.94 10.47 -7.33
CA GLU A 148 10.97 11.54 -7.34
C GLU A 148 10.41 11.74 -8.75
N ALA A 149 9.14 12.03 -8.82
CA ALA A 149 8.47 12.22 -10.10
C ALA A 149 8.87 13.54 -10.75
#